data_3d8aed10d19f8fa75882de1d1763006d
#
_entry.id   3d8aed10d19f8fa75882de1d1763006d
#
_cell.length_a   1.000
_cell.length_b   1.000
_cell.length_c   1.000
_cell.angle_alpha   90.00
_cell.angle_beta   90.00
_cell.angle_gamma   90.00
#
_symmetry.space_group_name_H-M   'P 1'
#
loop_
_entity.id
_entity.type
_entity.pdbx_description
1 polymer ?
#
loop_
_entity_poly.entity_id
_entity_poly.type
_entity_poly.pdbx_seq_one_letter_code
_entity_poly.pdbx_strand_id
1 'polypeptide(L)'
;AGKIKTALKTISAEAPTFLLNTHYHGDHTGGNAKFGSDSIIMAHHNVRIRLINEDTEGNYPAEALPVITYAENASIHFNGDEIHLIHTPSGHTDGDSMIHFKGSNVVHMGDNFFKDKFPFVDIGAGGSVKGLIASVEKMLPLMDADTKIIPGHGSLANKADLERYLDMLN
;
A
#
# COMPACT_ATOMS: atom_id res chain seq x y z
N ALA A 1 -11.56 3.52 -10.63
CA ALA A 1 -12.41 3.93 -9.51
C ALA A 1 -13.88 3.46 -9.65
N GLY A 2 -14.54 3.59 -10.84
CA GLY A 2 -15.96 3.21 -11.02
C GLY A 2 -16.26 1.75 -10.67
N LYS A 3 -15.47 0.80 -11.18
CA LYS A 3 -15.62 -0.63 -10.87
C LYS A 3 -15.44 -0.93 -9.38
N ILE A 4 -14.53 -0.23 -8.71
CA ILE A 4 -14.30 -0.38 -7.26
C ILE A 4 -15.54 0.12 -6.49
N LYS A 5 -16.06 1.32 -6.82
CA LYS A 5 -17.29 1.84 -6.18
C LYS A 5 -18.48 0.88 -6.37
N THR A 6 -18.61 0.27 -7.55
CA THR A 6 -19.66 -0.73 -7.79
C THR A 6 -19.47 -1.98 -6.93
N ALA A 7 -18.25 -2.50 -6.83
CA ALA A 7 -17.96 -3.66 -6.00
C ALA A 7 -18.18 -3.37 -4.51
N LEU A 8 -17.75 -2.21 -4.02
CA LEU A 8 -17.97 -1.80 -2.61
C LEU A 8 -19.44 -1.72 -2.25
N LYS A 9 -20.31 -1.25 -3.16
CA LYS A 9 -21.76 -1.20 -2.94
C LYS A 9 -22.42 -2.57 -2.73
N THR A 10 -21.77 -3.66 -3.14
CA THR A 10 -22.27 -5.02 -2.85
C THR A 10 -21.93 -5.47 -1.42
N ILE A 11 -21.04 -4.76 -0.73
CA ILE A 11 -20.55 -5.06 0.63
C ILE A 11 -21.16 -4.07 1.64
N SER A 12 -21.17 -2.79 1.31
CA SER A 12 -21.67 -1.72 2.16
C SER A 12 -22.35 -0.63 1.33
N ALA A 13 -23.41 -0.04 1.87
CA ALA A 13 -24.04 1.14 1.29
C ALA A 13 -23.21 2.43 1.53
N GLU A 14 -22.34 2.41 2.54
CA GLU A 14 -21.52 3.54 2.94
C GLU A 14 -20.20 3.58 2.17
N ALA A 15 -19.64 4.78 2.03
CA ALA A 15 -18.29 4.96 1.50
C ALA A 15 -17.24 4.44 2.50
N PRO A 16 -16.07 4.01 2.03
CA PRO A 16 -14.96 3.69 2.93
C PRO A 16 -14.57 4.90 3.78
N THR A 17 -14.42 4.72 5.09
CA THR A 17 -13.96 5.79 6.00
C THR A 17 -12.50 6.15 5.73
N PHE A 18 -11.67 5.14 5.50
CA PHE A 18 -10.24 5.33 5.23
C PHE A 18 -9.88 4.84 3.83
N LEU A 19 -9.00 5.58 3.17
CA LEU A 19 -8.30 5.22 1.94
C LEU A 19 -6.80 5.22 2.24
N LEU A 20 -6.20 4.04 2.24
CA LEU A 20 -4.79 3.85 2.60
C LEU A 20 -3.97 3.69 1.32
N ASN A 21 -3.04 4.60 1.04
CA ASN A 21 -2.13 4.45 -0.09
C ASN A 21 -0.85 3.74 0.35
N THR A 22 -0.47 2.69 -0.36
CA THR A 22 0.77 1.97 -0.10
C THR A 22 1.99 2.76 -0.55
N HIS A 23 1.91 3.44 -1.70
CA HIS A 23 2.95 4.31 -2.25
C HIS A 23 2.32 5.32 -3.25
N TYR A 24 3.13 6.15 -3.91
CA TYR A 24 2.64 7.32 -4.66
C TYR A 24 2.26 7.04 -6.12
N HIS A 25 2.64 5.92 -6.74
CA HIS A 25 2.41 5.68 -8.16
C HIS A 25 0.93 5.77 -8.56
N GLY A 26 0.69 6.22 -9.79
CA GLY A 26 -0.64 6.59 -10.27
C GLY A 26 -1.65 5.44 -10.33
N ASP A 27 -1.20 4.20 -10.54
CA ASP A 27 -2.06 3.00 -10.52
C ASP A 27 -2.53 2.64 -9.09
N HIS A 28 -1.85 3.16 -8.05
CA HIS A 28 -2.21 3.02 -6.64
C HIS A 28 -2.93 4.25 -6.07
N THR A 29 -2.64 5.44 -6.58
CA THR A 29 -3.24 6.70 -6.09
C THR A 29 -4.29 7.29 -7.03
N GLY A 30 -4.41 6.80 -8.27
CA GLY A 30 -5.35 7.34 -9.27
C GLY A 30 -6.84 7.23 -8.89
N GLY A 31 -7.16 6.51 -7.80
CA GLY A 31 -8.48 6.50 -7.17
C GLY A 31 -8.74 7.66 -6.22
N ASN A 32 -7.70 8.31 -5.71
CA ASN A 32 -7.79 9.29 -4.63
C ASN A 32 -8.81 10.40 -4.89
N ALA A 33 -8.77 11.05 -6.06
CA ALA A 33 -9.72 12.11 -6.44
C ALA A 33 -11.19 11.65 -6.49
N LYS A 34 -11.45 10.34 -6.59
CA LYS A 34 -12.82 9.79 -6.63
C LYS A 34 -13.34 9.34 -5.28
N PHE A 35 -12.47 9.19 -4.29
CA PHE A 35 -12.80 8.76 -2.94
C PHE A 35 -12.51 9.83 -1.89
N GLY A 36 -11.59 10.76 -2.16
CA GLY A 36 -11.09 11.72 -1.19
C GLY A 36 -12.13 12.69 -0.63
N SER A 37 -13.24 12.96 -1.37
CA SER A 37 -14.36 13.72 -0.83
C SER A 37 -15.14 12.97 0.26
N ASP A 38 -15.10 11.64 0.24
CA ASP A 38 -15.93 10.77 1.08
C ASP A 38 -15.09 9.95 2.08
N SER A 39 -13.77 9.96 1.94
CA SER A 39 -12.84 9.13 2.71
C SER A 39 -11.64 9.92 3.23
N ILE A 40 -11.10 9.52 4.36
CA ILE A 40 -9.85 10.06 4.92
C ILE A 40 -8.68 9.36 4.24
N ILE A 41 -7.94 10.08 3.37
CA ILE A 41 -6.75 9.53 2.74
C ILE A 41 -5.58 9.59 3.70
N MET A 42 -4.92 8.44 3.92
CA MET A 42 -3.76 8.30 4.79
C MET A 42 -2.62 7.60 4.07
N ALA A 43 -1.39 8.11 4.22
CA ALA A 43 -0.19 7.55 3.60
C ALA A 43 1.07 7.96 4.35
N HIS A 44 2.22 7.32 4.00
CA HIS A 44 3.52 7.83 4.42
C HIS A 44 3.74 9.25 3.86
N HIS A 45 4.48 10.06 4.59
CA HIS A 45 4.64 11.47 4.26
C HIS A 45 5.33 11.71 2.91
N ASN A 46 6.25 10.85 2.50
CA ASN A 46 6.87 10.92 1.18
C ASN A 46 5.87 10.73 0.03
N VAL A 47 4.81 9.94 0.23
CA VAL A 47 3.73 9.81 -0.76
C VAL A 47 3.10 11.17 -1.06
N ARG A 48 2.72 11.91 -0.02
CA ARG A 48 2.15 13.24 -0.19
C ARG A 48 3.11 14.22 -0.86
N ILE A 49 4.39 14.20 -0.45
CA ILE A 49 5.44 15.07 -1.03
C ILE A 49 5.59 14.76 -2.51
N ARG A 50 5.67 13.47 -2.90
CA ARG A 50 5.83 13.07 -4.30
C ARG A 50 4.62 13.44 -5.14
N LEU A 51 3.40 13.21 -4.66
CA LEU A 51 2.17 13.60 -5.36
C LEU A 51 2.11 15.11 -5.65
N ILE A 52 2.61 15.95 -4.73
CA ILE A 52 2.69 17.41 -4.94
C ILE A 52 3.81 17.77 -5.92
N ASN A 53 4.99 17.14 -5.80
CA ASN A 53 6.16 17.51 -6.59
C ASN A 53 6.08 17.00 -8.05
N GLU A 54 5.39 15.88 -8.29
CA GLU A 54 5.20 15.34 -9.64
C GLU A 54 4.05 15.98 -10.40
N ASP A 55 3.22 16.76 -9.71
CA ASP A 55 2.21 17.60 -10.33
C ASP A 55 2.84 18.87 -10.93
N THR A 56 3.53 18.68 -12.04
CA THR A 56 4.23 19.79 -12.75
C THR A 56 3.28 20.86 -13.28
N GLU A 57 1.99 20.57 -13.39
CA GLU A 57 0.95 21.47 -13.88
C GLU A 57 0.18 22.17 -12.76
N GLY A 58 0.36 21.75 -11.49
CA GLY A 58 -0.37 22.29 -10.33
C GLY A 58 -1.87 21.97 -10.32
N ASN A 59 -2.25 20.88 -10.99
CA ASN A 59 -3.64 20.49 -11.20
C ASN A 59 -4.08 19.31 -10.30
N TYR A 60 -3.19 18.77 -9.45
CA TYR A 60 -3.54 17.65 -8.59
C TYR A 60 -4.60 18.10 -7.57
N PRO A 61 -5.78 17.48 -7.56
CA PRO A 61 -6.87 17.96 -6.70
C PRO A 61 -6.50 17.88 -5.22
N ALA A 62 -6.78 18.91 -4.46
CA ALA A 62 -6.44 18.95 -3.04
C ALA A 62 -7.10 17.81 -2.25
N GLU A 63 -8.32 17.42 -2.63
CA GLU A 63 -9.07 16.29 -2.07
C GLU A 63 -8.44 14.92 -2.40
N ALA A 64 -7.54 14.86 -3.37
CA ALA A 64 -6.81 13.63 -3.72
C ALA A 64 -5.51 13.44 -2.94
N LEU A 65 -5.09 14.45 -2.19
CA LEU A 65 -3.87 14.37 -1.37
C LEU A 65 -4.15 13.70 -0.01
N PRO A 66 -3.23 12.85 0.50
CA PRO A 66 -3.33 12.34 1.86
C PRO A 66 -3.48 13.46 2.88
N VAL A 67 -4.52 13.42 3.72
CA VAL A 67 -4.77 14.42 4.78
C VAL A 67 -4.17 14.01 6.11
N ILE A 68 -3.94 12.71 6.31
CA ILE A 68 -3.17 12.17 7.43
C ILE A 68 -1.89 11.56 6.89
N THR A 69 -0.76 12.01 7.42
CA THR A 69 0.55 11.45 7.06
C THR A 69 1.34 11.02 8.28
N TYR A 70 2.19 10.02 8.13
CA TYR A 70 3.09 9.51 9.17
C TYR A 70 4.51 9.34 8.59
N ALA A 71 5.51 9.34 9.47
CA ALA A 71 6.92 9.29 9.09
C ALA A 71 7.53 7.88 9.23
N GLU A 72 7.00 7.03 10.12
CA GLU A 72 7.51 5.68 10.37
C GLU A 72 6.39 4.66 10.26
N ASN A 73 5.64 4.45 11.34
CA ASN A 73 4.52 3.52 11.37
C ASN A 73 3.30 4.23 11.96
N ALA A 74 2.12 3.69 11.67
CA ALA A 74 0.89 4.15 12.26
C ALA A 74 -0.03 2.95 12.54
N SER A 75 -0.98 3.13 13.46
CA SER A 75 -2.03 2.16 13.73
C SER A 75 -3.39 2.82 13.67
N ILE A 76 -4.35 2.12 13.09
CA ILE A 76 -5.76 2.51 13.06
C ILE A 76 -6.54 1.43 13.78
N HIS A 77 -7.31 1.82 14.79
CA HIS A 77 -8.25 0.93 15.47
C HIS A 77 -9.66 1.22 14.94
N PHE A 78 -10.16 0.36 14.07
CA PHE A 78 -11.42 0.60 13.36
C PHE A 78 -12.17 -0.71 13.07
N ASN A 79 -13.49 -0.71 13.18
CA ASN A 79 -14.36 -1.86 12.94
C ASN A 79 -13.94 -3.14 13.70
N GLY A 80 -13.40 -3.00 14.92
CA GLY A 80 -12.93 -4.12 15.72
C GLY A 80 -11.61 -4.74 15.27
N ASP A 81 -10.96 -4.17 14.28
CA ASP A 81 -9.63 -4.57 13.81
C ASP A 81 -8.56 -3.55 14.22
N GLU A 82 -7.32 -4.00 14.30
CA GLU A 82 -6.12 -3.19 14.44
C GLU A 82 -5.33 -3.25 13.13
N ILE A 83 -5.26 -2.14 12.43
CA ILE A 83 -4.65 -2.01 11.12
C ILE A 83 -3.31 -1.32 11.28
N HIS A 84 -2.21 -2.03 11.03
CA HIS A 84 -0.86 -1.47 11.08
C HIS A 84 -0.41 -1.01 9.69
N LEU A 85 0.01 0.24 9.59
CA LEU A 85 0.71 0.80 8.44
C LEU A 85 2.20 0.79 8.76
N ILE A 86 2.94 -0.06 8.08
CA ILE A 86 4.34 -0.35 8.37
C ILE A 86 5.19 0.21 7.24
N HIS A 87 5.90 1.31 7.52
CA HIS A 87 6.78 1.93 6.54
C HIS A 87 8.02 1.07 6.28
N THR A 88 8.43 1.03 5.02
CA THR A 88 9.68 0.42 4.56
C THR A 88 10.47 1.43 3.74
N PRO A 89 11.55 1.98 4.30
CA PRO A 89 12.40 2.90 3.57
C PRO A 89 13.11 2.17 2.44
N SER A 90 13.16 2.78 1.28
CA SER A 90 13.89 2.26 0.11
C SER A 90 13.46 0.86 -0.39
N GLY A 91 12.19 0.47 -0.25
CA GLY A 91 11.62 -0.74 -0.85
C GLY A 91 11.45 -0.57 -2.37
N HIS A 92 10.21 -0.58 -2.84
CA HIS A 92 9.85 -0.22 -4.20
C HIS A 92 10.05 1.29 -4.45
N THR A 93 9.69 2.12 -3.45
CA THR A 93 9.96 3.57 -3.37
C THR A 93 10.44 3.93 -1.95
N ASP A 94 10.69 5.22 -1.68
CA ASP A 94 11.01 5.74 -0.34
C ASP A 94 9.77 6.06 0.52
N GLY A 95 8.58 5.90 -0.03
CA GLY A 95 7.31 6.19 0.64
C GLY A 95 6.46 4.95 0.89
N ASP A 96 7.01 3.76 0.69
CA ASP A 96 6.24 2.52 0.78
C ASP A 96 5.72 2.23 2.18
N SER A 97 4.50 1.73 2.21
CA SER A 97 3.91 1.17 3.43
C SER A 97 3.20 -0.14 3.11
N MET A 98 3.46 -1.14 3.93
CA MET A 98 2.70 -2.38 3.95
C MET A 98 1.61 -2.27 4.99
N ILE A 99 0.43 -2.82 4.71
CA ILE A 99 -0.74 -2.66 5.57
C ILE A 99 -1.14 -4.03 6.10
N HIS A 100 -1.05 -4.20 7.43
CA HIS A 100 -1.38 -5.43 8.12
C HIS A 100 -2.69 -5.28 8.91
N PHE A 101 -3.74 -5.96 8.45
CA PHE A 101 -5.03 -6.10 9.12
C PHE A 101 -4.94 -7.31 10.06
N LYS A 102 -4.62 -7.06 11.33
CA LYS A 102 -4.30 -8.12 12.31
C LYS A 102 -5.47 -9.05 12.61
N GLY A 103 -6.65 -8.47 12.86
CA GLY A 103 -7.84 -9.25 13.17
C GLY A 103 -8.36 -10.06 11.99
N SER A 104 -8.21 -9.53 10.77
CA SER A 104 -8.61 -10.18 9.53
C SER A 104 -7.56 -11.15 8.97
N ASN A 105 -6.34 -11.15 9.52
CA ASN A 105 -5.18 -11.91 9.04
C ASN A 105 -4.88 -11.68 7.55
N VAL A 106 -4.86 -10.41 7.16
CA VAL A 106 -4.60 -9.96 5.78
C VAL A 106 -3.44 -8.98 5.76
N VAL A 107 -2.52 -9.15 4.81
CA VAL A 107 -1.43 -8.18 4.58
C VAL A 107 -1.48 -7.68 3.15
N HIS A 108 -1.50 -6.37 2.95
CA HIS A 108 -1.31 -5.73 1.65
C HIS A 108 0.13 -5.25 1.55
N MET A 109 0.89 -5.83 0.64
CA MET A 109 2.33 -5.56 0.47
C MET A 109 2.64 -4.35 -0.41
N GLY A 110 1.63 -3.81 -1.14
CA GLY A 110 1.89 -2.86 -2.20
C GLY A 110 2.90 -3.44 -3.20
N ASP A 111 3.69 -2.58 -3.82
CA ASP A 111 4.68 -2.97 -4.82
C ASP A 111 6.00 -3.48 -4.22
N ASN A 112 6.04 -3.73 -2.91
CA ASN A 112 7.08 -4.57 -2.30
C ASN A 112 6.90 -6.06 -2.63
N PHE A 113 5.77 -6.45 -3.25
CA PHE A 113 5.52 -7.79 -3.71
C PHE A 113 4.79 -7.83 -5.06
N PHE A 114 5.44 -8.44 -6.05
CA PHE A 114 4.90 -8.77 -7.38
C PHE A 114 4.74 -10.28 -7.48
N LYS A 115 3.51 -10.79 -7.45
CA LYS A 115 3.30 -12.24 -7.54
C LYS A 115 3.51 -12.73 -8.97
N ASP A 116 4.35 -13.77 -9.12
CA ASP A 116 4.69 -14.43 -10.38
C ASP A 116 5.29 -13.48 -11.44
N LYS A 117 5.96 -12.40 -10.98
CA LYS A 117 6.61 -11.39 -11.83
C LYS A 117 7.90 -10.89 -11.17
N PHE A 118 8.83 -10.41 -12.00
CA PHE A 118 9.93 -9.60 -11.50
C PHE A 118 9.41 -8.25 -11.02
N PRO A 119 9.92 -7.72 -9.89
CA PRO A 119 9.52 -6.42 -9.39
C PRO A 119 10.04 -5.30 -10.28
N PHE A 120 9.27 -4.25 -10.36
CA PHE A 120 9.79 -2.94 -10.71
C PHE A 120 10.35 -2.29 -9.44
N VAL A 121 11.53 -1.70 -9.51
CA VAL A 121 12.15 -0.95 -8.41
C VAL A 121 12.37 0.49 -8.89
N ASP A 122 11.69 1.43 -8.28
CA ASP A 122 11.83 2.83 -8.64
C ASP A 122 13.05 3.45 -7.95
N ILE A 123 14.21 3.28 -8.58
CA ILE A 123 15.48 3.84 -8.08
C ILE A 123 15.41 5.38 -8.03
N GLY A 124 14.74 6.01 -9.00
CA GLY A 124 14.54 7.46 -9.04
C GLY A 124 13.73 7.98 -7.85
N ALA A 125 12.86 7.15 -7.31
CA ALA A 125 12.08 7.42 -6.11
C ALA A 125 12.68 6.79 -4.84
N GLY A 126 13.96 6.48 -4.81
CA GLY A 126 14.68 5.99 -3.64
C GLY A 126 14.47 4.50 -3.33
N GLY A 127 13.87 3.74 -4.25
CA GLY A 127 13.73 2.28 -4.14
C GLY A 127 15.07 1.55 -4.34
N SER A 128 15.17 0.34 -3.81
CA SER A 128 16.31 -0.54 -4.00
C SER A 128 15.96 -2.02 -3.84
N VAL A 129 16.68 -2.91 -4.52
CA VAL A 129 16.52 -4.36 -4.36
C VAL A 129 16.80 -4.78 -2.91
N LYS A 130 17.84 -4.22 -2.29
CA LYS A 130 18.15 -4.49 -0.87
C LYS A 130 16.99 -4.08 0.06
N GLY A 131 16.36 -2.94 -0.22
CA GLY A 131 15.19 -2.49 0.52
C GLY A 131 13.97 -3.38 0.29
N LEU A 132 13.75 -3.88 -0.93
CA LEU A 132 12.71 -4.88 -1.20
C LEU A 132 12.93 -6.15 -0.37
N ILE A 133 14.14 -6.71 -0.37
CA ILE A 133 14.50 -7.87 0.44
C ILE A 133 14.18 -7.59 1.91
N ALA A 134 14.70 -6.48 2.46
CA ALA A 134 14.46 -6.10 3.84
C ALA A 134 12.97 -5.91 4.17
N SER A 135 12.16 -5.40 3.23
CA SER A 135 10.72 -5.25 3.38
C SER A 135 10.01 -6.60 3.53
N VAL A 136 10.38 -7.55 2.68
CA VAL A 136 9.83 -8.92 2.74
C VAL A 136 10.25 -9.63 4.02
N GLU A 137 11.54 -9.58 4.37
CA GLU A 137 12.08 -10.16 5.60
C GLU A 137 11.41 -9.58 6.86
N LYS A 138 11.13 -8.27 6.88
CA LYS A 138 10.43 -7.59 7.97
C LYS A 138 9.00 -8.11 8.16
N MET A 139 8.31 -8.45 7.07
CA MET A 139 6.90 -8.84 7.11
C MET A 139 6.67 -10.33 7.33
N LEU A 140 7.54 -11.21 6.84
CA LEU A 140 7.37 -12.67 6.95
C LEU A 140 7.14 -13.17 8.39
N PRO A 141 7.84 -12.66 9.43
CA PRO A 141 7.59 -13.08 10.82
C PRO A 141 6.22 -12.69 11.39
N LEU A 142 5.55 -11.71 10.76
CA LEU A 142 4.23 -11.24 11.18
C LEU A 142 3.08 -12.06 10.58
N MET A 143 3.39 -13.06 9.75
CA MET A 143 2.43 -13.86 8.99
C MET A 143 2.50 -15.33 9.42
N ASP A 144 1.34 -15.99 9.37
CA ASP A 144 1.20 -17.43 9.50
C ASP A 144 0.82 -18.09 8.17
N ALA A 145 0.53 -19.41 8.19
CA ALA A 145 0.18 -20.17 6.99
C ALA A 145 -1.17 -19.76 6.38
N ASP A 146 -2.06 -19.21 7.19
CA ASP A 146 -3.42 -18.80 6.79
C ASP A 146 -3.51 -17.33 6.38
N THR A 147 -2.42 -16.57 6.54
CA THR A 147 -2.36 -15.15 6.16
C THR A 147 -2.62 -14.98 4.66
N LYS A 148 -3.59 -14.15 4.32
CA LYS A 148 -3.89 -13.76 2.94
C LYS A 148 -3.05 -12.55 2.58
N ILE A 149 -2.30 -12.65 1.48
CA ILE A 149 -1.40 -11.57 1.05
C ILE A 149 -1.93 -10.96 -0.25
N ILE A 150 -2.12 -9.65 -0.23
CA ILE A 150 -2.48 -8.86 -1.41
C ILE A 150 -1.19 -8.26 -1.95
N PRO A 151 -0.67 -8.72 -3.10
CA PRO A 151 0.46 -8.09 -3.78
C PRO A 151 0.03 -6.77 -4.41
N GLY A 152 0.97 -5.90 -4.76
CA GLY A 152 0.67 -4.75 -5.60
C GLY A 152 0.19 -5.18 -6.97
N HIS A 153 0.85 -6.18 -7.54
CA HIS A 153 0.51 -6.77 -8.84
C HIS A 153 0.48 -8.30 -8.78
N GLY A 154 -0.54 -8.89 -9.38
CA GLY A 154 -0.75 -10.33 -9.44
C GLY A 154 -2.00 -10.79 -8.70
N SER A 155 -2.17 -12.09 -8.56
CA SER A 155 -3.31 -12.70 -7.86
C SER A 155 -3.07 -12.73 -6.35
N LEU A 156 -4.14 -12.97 -5.58
CA LEU A 156 -4.04 -13.22 -4.14
C LEU A 156 -3.00 -14.29 -3.84
N ALA A 157 -2.22 -14.06 -2.80
CA ALA A 157 -1.06 -14.86 -2.43
C ALA A 157 -1.14 -15.35 -0.98
N ASN A 158 -0.21 -16.22 -0.61
CA ASN A 158 0.01 -16.71 0.74
C ASN A 158 1.49 -16.57 1.15
N LYS A 159 1.82 -16.97 2.38
CA LYS A 159 3.17 -16.88 2.92
C LYS A 159 4.22 -17.61 2.06
N ALA A 160 3.89 -18.82 1.57
CA ALA A 160 4.82 -19.60 0.72
C ALA A 160 5.11 -18.92 -0.63
N ASP A 161 4.13 -18.17 -1.19
CA ASP A 161 4.35 -17.35 -2.38
C ASP A 161 5.36 -16.22 -2.11
N LEU A 162 5.25 -15.57 -0.94
CA LEU A 162 6.15 -14.50 -0.55
C LEU A 162 7.57 -15.02 -0.20
N GLU A 163 7.67 -16.20 0.40
CA GLU A 163 8.96 -16.87 0.63
C GLU A 163 9.68 -17.18 -0.69
N ARG A 164 8.96 -17.72 -1.69
CA ARG A 164 9.53 -17.94 -3.05
C ARG A 164 9.95 -16.63 -3.73
N TYR A 165 9.19 -15.56 -3.51
CA TYR A 165 9.57 -14.24 -4.01
C TYR A 165 10.86 -13.73 -3.36
N LEU A 166 11.02 -13.92 -2.05
CA LEU A 166 12.26 -13.60 -1.35
C LEU A 166 13.45 -14.39 -1.89
N ASP A 167 13.27 -15.71 -2.13
CA ASP A 167 14.31 -16.56 -2.73
C ASP A 167 14.72 -16.07 -4.14
N MET A 168 13.78 -15.54 -4.92
CA MET A 168 14.04 -14.99 -6.24
C MET A 168 14.81 -13.66 -6.18
N LEU A 169 14.61 -12.86 -5.12
CA LEU A 169 15.31 -11.59 -4.92
C LEU A 169 16.77 -11.75 -4.46
N ASN A 170 17.11 -12.85 -3.76
CA ASN A 170 18.46 -13.19 -3.27
C ASN A 170 19.31 -13.89 -4.32
#